data_9dbc5c1723a3c6eced26d2224cf0556c
#
_entry.id   9dbc5c1723a3c6eced26d2224cf0556c
#
_cell.length_a   1.000
_cell.length_b   1.000
_cell.length_c   1.000
_cell.angle_alpha   90.00
_cell.angle_beta   90.00
_cell.angle_gamma   90.00
#
_symmetry.space_group_name_H-M   'P 1'
#
loop_
_entity.id
_entity.type
_entity.pdbx_description
1 polymer ?
#
loop_
_entity_poly.entity_id
_entity_poly.type
_entity_poly.pdbx_seq_one_letter_code
_entity_poly.pdbx_strand_id
1 'polypeptide(L)'
;MEINEKGVCISARTMTGIFYGCQTLEQLMEDSRDFNILIPAMLIIDYPAISYRAVHFDVKHHLDRMEYYYQEIDKLARYKINAVIWELEDKLRYTRRPEIGAPNAISKQEMQALCRYAKERNIEITPLVQGLGHAGFILKHHWELRENPDSDWEFCPSDPRTYDLQFDLYRDAIEAMPYSKYLHIGGDEITAIGIDQRCKATGKTPFELQMIWLKKVCDFATAHNRISYFWMICH
;
A
#
# COMPACT_ATOMS: atom_id res chain seq x y z
N MET A 1 27.46 13.22 6.86
CA MET A 1 28.17 12.54 7.95
C MET A 1 29.65 12.75 7.77
N GLU A 2 30.36 13.09 8.80
CA GLU A 2 31.83 13.24 8.81
C GLU A 2 32.42 12.22 9.78
N ILE A 3 33.45 11.52 9.33
CA ILE A 3 34.21 10.55 10.12
C ILE A 3 35.66 11.00 10.13
N ASN A 4 36.26 11.18 11.31
CA ASN A 4 37.64 11.59 11.49
C ASN A 4 38.21 11.02 12.79
N GLU A 5 39.45 11.34 13.13
CA GLU A 5 40.14 10.86 14.34
C GLU A 5 39.43 11.24 15.66
N LYS A 6 38.57 12.27 15.65
CA LYS A 6 37.81 12.73 16.80
C LYS A 6 36.48 11.98 16.99
N GLY A 7 36.06 11.23 15.98
CA GLY A 7 34.82 10.45 15.99
C GLY A 7 33.94 10.67 14.79
N VAL A 8 32.64 10.40 14.98
CA VAL A 8 31.60 10.48 13.94
C VAL A 8 30.63 11.61 14.25
N CYS A 9 30.38 12.48 13.28
CA CYS A 9 29.36 13.52 13.36
C CYS A 9 28.33 13.34 12.25
N ILE A 10 27.05 13.15 12.64
CA ILE A 10 25.91 13.10 11.71
C ILE A 10 25.13 14.39 11.84
N SER A 11 24.99 15.14 10.76
CA SER A 11 24.16 16.34 10.69
C SER A 11 23.16 16.25 9.53
N ALA A 12 21.91 16.67 9.77
CA ALA A 12 20.86 16.68 8.78
C ALA A 12 19.86 17.81 9.06
N ARG A 13 19.01 18.11 8.08
CA ARG A 13 17.95 19.12 8.21
C ARG A 13 16.72 18.61 8.98
N THR A 14 16.56 17.28 9.09
CA THR A 14 15.38 16.64 9.70
C THR A 14 15.80 15.43 10.54
N MET A 15 14.94 15.01 11.48
CA MET A 15 15.16 13.77 12.26
C MET A 15 15.22 12.53 11.36
N THR A 16 14.42 12.49 10.27
CA THR A 16 14.50 11.43 9.25
C THR A 16 15.89 11.39 8.59
N GLY A 17 16.48 12.55 8.31
CA GLY A 17 17.86 12.62 7.78
C GLY A 17 18.90 12.11 8.77
N ILE A 18 18.75 12.39 10.07
CA ILE A 18 19.60 11.81 11.12
C ILE A 18 19.44 10.29 11.15
N PHE A 19 18.20 9.79 11.14
CA PHE A 19 17.92 8.35 11.11
C PHE A 19 18.63 7.67 9.91
N TYR A 20 18.53 8.23 8.72
CA TYR A 20 19.20 7.68 7.51
C TYR A 20 20.73 7.78 7.61
N GLY A 21 21.26 8.79 8.26
CA GLY A 21 22.69 8.88 8.58
C GLY A 21 23.14 7.76 9.52
N CYS A 22 22.34 7.42 10.53
CA CYS A 22 22.60 6.30 11.41
C CYS A 22 22.57 4.96 10.66
N GLN A 23 21.61 4.77 9.73
CA GLN A 23 21.57 3.56 8.89
C GLN A 23 22.84 3.42 8.03
N THR A 24 23.36 4.53 7.50
CA THR A 24 24.63 4.50 6.76
C THR A 24 25.81 4.14 7.69
N LEU A 25 25.85 4.71 8.89
CA LEU A 25 26.92 4.39 9.86
C LEU A 25 26.88 2.92 10.27
N GLU A 26 25.69 2.39 10.55
CA GLU A 26 25.50 0.99 10.91
C GLU A 26 26.06 0.06 9.83
N GLN A 27 25.75 0.31 8.55
CA GLN A 27 26.28 -0.47 7.42
C GLN A 27 27.82 -0.37 7.34
N LEU A 28 28.42 0.81 7.53
CA LEU A 28 29.87 0.97 7.56
C LEU A 28 30.52 0.20 8.70
N MET A 29 29.88 0.17 9.86
CA MET A 29 30.39 -0.58 11.03
C MET A 29 30.30 -2.09 10.80
N GLU A 30 29.23 -2.57 10.17
CA GLU A 30 29.08 -3.97 9.80
C GLU A 30 30.14 -4.38 8.76
N ASP A 31 30.32 -3.60 7.70
CA ASP A 31 31.36 -3.86 6.68
C ASP A 31 32.75 -3.85 7.30
N SER A 32 33.05 -2.89 8.19
CA SER A 32 34.30 -2.84 8.94
C SER A 32 34.57 -4.11 9.72
N ARG A 33 33.55 -4.59 10.43
CA ARG A 33 33.62 -5.84 11.21
C ARG A 33 33.79 -7.07 10.30
N ASP A 34 32.95 -7.18 9.28
CA ASP A 34 32.82 -8.40 8.47
C ASP A 34 34.04 -8.58 7.53
N PHE A 35 34.62 -7.48 7.07
CA PHE A 35 35.83 -7.49 6.25
C PHE A 35 37.13 -7.23 7.04
N ASN A 36 37.03 -7.02 8.36
CA ASN A 36 38.17 -6.67 9.21
C ASN A 36 39.00 -5.49 8.69
N ILE A 37 38.32 -4.43 8.28
CA ILE A 37 38.94 -3.20 7.76
C ILE A 37 38.59 -2.01 8.66
N LEU A 38 39.50 -1.06 8.78
CA LEU A 38 39.22 0.20 9.49
C LEU A 38 38.34 1.11 8.64
N ILE A 39 37.40 1.78 9.31
CA ILE A 39 36.64 2.84 8.65
C ILE A 39 37.56 4.04 8.45
N PRO A 40 37.88 4.46 7.19
CA PRO A 40 38.77 5.59 6.97
C PRO A 40 38.09 6.91 7.32
N ALA A 41 38.89 7.95 7.55
CA ALA A 41 38.37 9.31 7.64
C ALA A 41 37.72 9.70 6.31
N MET A 42 36.44 10.14 6.36
CA MET A 42 35.67 10.45 5.17
C MET A 42 34.56 11.47 5.41
N LEU A 43 34.10 12.10 4.35
CA LEU A 43 32.91 12.93 4.30
C LEU A 43 31.87 12.24 3.39
N ILE A 44 30.68 11.94 3.96
CA ILE A 44 29.56 11.38 3.20
C ILE A 44 28.46 12.43 3.13
N ILE A 45 28.09 12.80 1.90
CA ILE A 45 26.97 13.68 1.58
C ILE A 45 25.93 12.83 0.87
N ASP A 46 24.76 12.68 1.49
CA ASP A 46 23.69 11.82 0.99
C ASP A 46 22.34 12.54 1.00
N TYR A 47 21.59 12.37 -0.08
CA TYR A 47 20.23 12.89 -0.22
C TYR A 47 19.43 12.01 -1.19
N PRO A 48 18.11 11.87 -1.00
CA PRO A 48 17.29 11.04 -1.88
C PRO A 48 17.10 11.69 -3.25
N ALA A 49 17.46 10.99 -4.33
CA ALA A 49 17.11 11.39 -5.70
C ALA A 49 15.62 11.22 -5.99
N ILE A 50 14.96 10.23 -5.33
CA ILE A 50 13.53 9.94 -5.42
C ILE A 50 12.92 10.12 -4.03
N SER A 51 11.91 10.97 -3.93
CA SER A 51 11.27 11.29 -2.65
C SER A 51 10.41 10.15 -2.09
N TYR A 52 9.72 9.41 -2.95
CA TYR A 52 8.87 8.28 -2.58
C TYR A 52 9.48 6.97 -3.07
N ARG A 53 10.01 6.17 -2.15
CA ARG A 53 10.72 4.93 -2.41
C ARG A 53 9.94 3.79 -1.78
N ALA A 54 8.98 3.25 -2.54
CA ALA A 54 8.07 2.24 -2.08
C ALA A 54 8.45 0.83 -2.55
N VAL A 55 8.15 -0.15 -1.71
CA VAL A 55 8.10 -1.57 -2.07
C VAL A 55 6.65 -2.01 -2.01
N HIS A 56 6.21 -2.81 -2.98
CA HIS A 56 4.88 -3.39 -3.01
C HIS A 56 4.89 -4.76 -2.32
N PHE A 57 4.10 -4.91 -1.26
CA PHE A 57 3.84 -6.18 -0.61
C PHE A 57 2.51 -6.73 -1.13
N ASP A 58 2.61 -7.65 -2.07
CA ASP A 58 1.47 -8.41 -2.57
C ASP A 58 1.27 -9.66 -1.72
N VAL A 59 0.27 -9.64 -0.84
CA VAL A 59 -0.05 -10.76 0.05
C VAL A 59 -1.27 -11.54 -0.39
N LYS A 60 -1.75 -11.33 -1.61
CA LYS A 60 -2.96 -11.97 -2.16
C LYS A 60 -2.97 -13.48 -1.99
N HIS A 61 -1.87 -14.11 -2.37
CA HIS A 61 -1.80 -15.57 -2.48
C HIS A 61 -1.24 -16.26 -1.24
N HIS A 62 -0.56 -15.52 -0.37
CA HIS A 62 -0.04 -16.04 0.89
C HIS A 62 0.04 -14.96 1.95
N LEU A 63 0.03 -15.37 3.20
CA LEU A 63 0.21 -14.48 4.33
C LEU A 63 1.25 -15.10 5.27
N ASP A 64 2.33 -14.36 5.48
CA ASP A 64 3.38 -14.74 6.41
C ASP A 64 3.00 -14.43 7.86
N ARG A 65 3.82 -14.87 8.78
CA ARG A 65 3.69 -14.50 10.18
C ARG A 65 4.05 -13.04 10.40
N MET A 66 3.44 -12.40 11.37
CA MET A 66 3.68 -10.98 11.65
C MET A 66 5.15 -10.66 11.94
N GLU A 67 5.90 -11.59 12.56
CA GLU A 67 7.33 -11.44 12.85
C GLU A 67 8.16 -11.24 11.58
N TYR A 68 7.81 -11.92 10.49
CA TYR A 68 8.45 -11.72 9.19
C TYR A 68 8.28 -10.29 8.70
N TYR A 69 7.09 -9.73 8.80
CA TYR A 69 6.83 -8.36 8.34
C TYR A 69 7.57 -7.32 9.17
N TYR A 70 7.71 -7.51 10.48
CA TYR A 70 8.55 -6.65 11.33
C TYR A 70 10.01 -6.69 10.88
N GLN A 71 10.55 -7.86 10.57
CA GLN A 71 11.91 -8.02 10.05
C GLN A 71 12.08 -7.36 8.67
N GLU A 72 11.09 -7.48 7.78
CA GLU A 72 11.13 -6.81 6.48
C GLU A 72 11.10 -5.29 6.62
N ILE A 73 10.31 -4.74 7.54
CA ILE A 73 10.32 -3.30 7.84
C ILE A 73 11.72 -2.85 8.30
N ASP A 74 12.42 -3.63 9.14
CA ASP A 74 13.80 -3.31 9.56
C ASP A 74 14.76 -3.32 8.37
N LYS A 75 14.68 -4.32 7.50
CA LYS A 75 15.49 -4.40 6.29
C LYS A 75 15.23 -3.21 5.35
N LEU A 76 13.96 -2.86 5.13
CA LEU A 76 13.58 -1.73 4.28
C LEU A 76 14.12 -0.41 4.86
N ALA A 77 14.04 -0.21 6.18
CA ALA A 77 14.59 0.95 6.86
C ALA A 77 16.10 1.07 6.64
N ARG A 78 16.83 -0.05 6.74
CA ARG A 78 18.27 -0.12 6.47
C ARG A 78 18.62 0.38 5.07
N TYR A 79 17.81 0.07 4.06
CA TYR A 79 17.98 0.53 2.68
C TYR A 79 17.32 1.89 2.39
N LYS A 80 16.87 2.60 3.44
CA LYS A 80 16.25 3.93 3.33
C LYS A 80 14.99 3.96 2.45
N ILE A 81 14.32 2.83 2.34
CA ILE A 81 12.95 2.75 1.80
C ILE A 81 12.04 3.50 2.77
N ASN A 82 11.09 4.27 2.25
CA ASN A 82 10.22 5.10 3.08
C ASN A 82 8.72 4.85 2.91
N ALA A 83 8.38 3.84 2.12
CA ALA A 83 7.00 3.43 1.96
C ALA A 83 6.86 1.95 1.64
N VAL A 84 5.73 1.37 2.03
CA VAL A 84 5.25 0.06 1.60
C VAL A 84 3.85 0.26 1.05
N ILE A 85 3.57 -0.23 -0.15
CA ILE A 85 2.22 -0.39 -0.67
C ILE A 85 1.79 -1.81 -0.31
N TRP A 86 0.74 -1.93 0.49
CA TRP A 86 0.29 -3.23 1.01
C TRP A 86 -1.02 -3.64 0.36
N GLU A 87 -0.96 -4.62 -0.53
CA GLU A 87 -2.14 -5.17 -1.20
C GLU A 87 -2.83 -6.19 -0.31
N LEU A 88 -4.01 -5.83 0.16
CA LEU A 88 -4.71 -6.53 1.23
C LEU A 88 -5.57 -7.70 0.76
N GLU A 89 -6.39 -7.47 -0.27
CA GLU A 89 -7.49 -8.36 -0.66
C GLU A 89 -8.24 -8.94 0.55
N ASP A 90 -8.32 -10.26 0.69
CA ASP A 90 -8.97 -10.94 1.81
C ASP A 90 -8.06 -11.09 3.06
N LYS A 91 -6.85 -10.50 3.06
CA LYS A 91 -5.88 -10.65 4.16
C LYS A 91 -6.02 -9.63 5.29
N LEU A 92 -7.00 -8.73 5.21
CA LEU A 92 -7.43 -7.89 6.32
C LEU A 92 -8.74 -8.42 6.90
N ARG A 93 -8.84 -8.49 8.23
CA ARG A 93 -10.11 -8.80 8.92
C ARG A 93 -10.99 -7.57 8.88
N TYR A 94 -11.82 -7.50 7.83
CA TYR A 94 -12.81 -6.44 7.67
C TYR A 94 -13.88 -6.54 8.74
N THR A 95 -14.26 -5.43 9.35
CA THR A 95 -15.28 -5.37 10.39
C THR A 95 -16.65 -5.01 9.83
N ARG A 96 -16.65 -4.22 8.73
CA ARG A 96 -17.89 -3.82 8.04
C ARG A 96 -18.39 -4.89 7.07
N ARG A 97 -17.47 -5.69 6.55
CA ARG A 97 -17.72 -6.79 5.61
C ARG A 97 -16.96 -8.04 6.06
N PRO A 98 -17.36 -8.66 7.17
CA PRO A 98 -16.60 -9.77 7.74
C PRO A 98 -16.53 -11.00 6.84
N GLU A 99 -17.47 -11.16 5.91
CA GLU A 99 -17.53 -12.24 4.92
C GLU A 99 -16.36 -12.20 3.91
N ILE A 100 -15.71 -11.03 3.74
CA ILE A 100 -14.63 -10.87 2.77
C ILE A 100 -13.28 -11.35 3.33
N GLY A 101 -13.06 -11.16 4.64
CA GLY A 101 -11.77 -11.50 5.26
C GLY A 101 -11.54 -13.01 5.35
N ALA A 102 -10.35 -13.46 4.98
CA ALA A 102 -9.94 -14.85 5.17
C ALA A 102 -9.89 -15.22 6.67
N PRO A 103 -10.08 -16.50 7.06
CA PRO A 103 -10.06 -16.92 8.46
C PRO A 103 -8.76 -16.56 9.21
N ASN A 104 -7.64 -16.52 8.50
CA ASN A 104 -6.31 -16.15 9.02
C ASN A 104 -5.91 -14.70 8.72
N ALA A 105 -6.85 -13.85 8.31
CA ALA A 105 -6.58 -12.46 7.99
C ALA A 105 -6.05 -11.67 9.21
N ILE A 106 -5.17 -10.72 8.93
CA ILE A 106 -4.57 -9.80 9.91
C ILE A 106 -5.70 -8.95 10.53
N SER A 107 -5.72 -8.85 11.84
CA SER A 107 -6.63 -7.94 12.54
C SER A 107 -6.22 -6.48 12.32
N LYS A 108 -7.19 -5.55 12.48
CA LYS A 108 -6.87 -4.11 12.45
C LYS A 108 -5.83 -3.73 13.50
N GLN A 109 -5.89 -4.33 14.68
CA GLN A 109 -4.98 -4.06 15.80
C GLN A 109 -3.55 -4.47 15.47
N GLU A 110 -3.35 -5.66 14.88
CA GLU A 110 -2.04 -6.15 14.43
C GLU A 110 -1.48 -5.25 13.34
N MET A 111 -2.30 -4.89 12.34
CA MET A 111 -1.87 -3.97 11.27
C MET A 111 -1.53 -2.58 11.81
N GLN A 112 -2.32 -2.03 12.74
CA GLN A 112 -2.00 -0.75 13.39
C GLN A 112 -0.70 -0.81 14.19
N ALA A 113 -0.40 -1.94 14.84
CA ALA A 113 0.85 -2.13 15.56
C ALA A 113 2.05 -2.12 14.57
N LEU A 114 1.94 -2.83 13.46
CA LEU A 114 2.94 -2.82 12.40
C LEU A 114 3.12 -1.42 11.79
N CYS A 115 2.04 -0.69 11.57
CA CYS A 115 2.08 0.69 11.06
C CYS A 115 2.80 1.65 12.03
N ARG A 116 2.61 1.51 13.35
CA ARG A 116 3.38 2.29 14.35
C ARG A 116 4.86 1.97 14.28
N TYR A 117 5.20 0.68 14.24
CA TYR A 117 6.57 0.20 14.13
C TYR A 117 7.28 0.73 12.88
N ALA A 118 6.60 0.69 11.73
CA ALA A 118 7.09 1.22 10.47
C ALA A 118 7.29 2.76 10.53
N LYS A 119 6.33 3.48 11.13
CA LYS A 119 6.40 4.93 11.30
C LYS A 119 7.62 5.36 12.12
N GLU A 120 7.97 4.63 13.18
CA GLU A 120 9.17 4.89 13.98
C GLU A 120 10.46 4.74 13.16
N ARG A 121 10.41 4.00 12.04
CA ARG A 121 11.48 3.79 11.06
C ARG A 121 11.37 4.66 9.82
N ASN A 122 10.51 5.68 9.89
CA ASN A 122 10.22 6.60 8.77
C ASN A 122 9.66 5.89 7.52
N ILE A 123 8.91 4.80 7.71
CA ILE A 123 8.23 4.05 6.65
C ILE A 123 6.72 4.26 6.79
N GLU A 124 6.08 4.70 5.72
CA GLU A 124 4.63 4.78 5.58
C GLU A 124 4.10 3.46 5.00
N ILE A 125 3.06 2.88 5.59
CA ILE A 125 2.36 1.72 5.01
C ILE A 125 1.06 2.22 4.38
N THR A 126 0.97 2.13 3.05
CA THR A 126 -0.17 2.56 2.25
C THR A 126 -1.09 1.37 1.97
N PRO A 127 -2.38 1.43 2.34
CA PRO A 127 -3.32 0.39 1.96
C PRO A 127 -3.57 0.38 0.46
N LEU A 128 -3.51 -0.80 -0.16
CA LEU A 128 -4.02 -1.08 -1.48
C LEU A 128 -5.20 -2.03 -1.32
N VAL A 129 -6.38 -1.56 -1.71
CA VAL A 129 -7.59 -2.38 -1.81
C VAL A 129 -8.05 -2.31 -3.25
N GLN A 130 -7.98 -3.44 -3.93
CA GLN A 130 -8.37 -3.54 -5.33
C GLN A 130 -9.81 -3.11 -5.57
N GLY A 131 -10.04 -2.48 -6.70
CA GLY A 131 -11.35 -1.98 -7.08
C GLY A 131 -11.52 -1.89 -8.58
N LEU A 132 -12.74 -2.04 -9.02
CA LEU A 132 -13.21 -2.25 -10.38
C LEU A 132 -12.72 -3.60 -10.95
N GLY A 133 -11.41 -3.80 -11.16
CA GLY A 133 -10.79 -5.08 -11.48
C GLY A 133 -10.20 -5.78 -10.26
N HIS A 134 -9.64 -6.97 -10.46
CA HIS A 134 -9.06 -7.83 -9.40
C HIS A 134 -10.02 -8.07 -8.22
N ALA A 135 -11.33 -8.05 -8.47
CA ALA A 135 -12.35 -8.07 -7.44
C ALA A 135 -12.76 -9.49 -6.99
N GLY A 136 -12.06 -10.54 -7.43
CA GLY A 136 -12.41 -11.93 -7.16
C GLY A 136 -12.57 -12.26 -5.68
N PHE A 137 -11.74 -11.67 -4.81
CA PHE A 137 -11.83 -11.86 -3.36
C PHE A 137 -13.14 -11.34 -2.76
N ILE A 138 -13.82 -10.41 -3.43
CA ILE A 138 -15.13 -9.87 -3.06
C ILE A 138 -16.23 -10.60 -3.81
N LEU A 139 -16.11 -10.72 -5.14
CA LEU A 139 -17.15 -11.19 -6.03
C LEU A 139 -17.44 -12.69 -5.92
N LYS A 140 -16.56 -13.45 -5.26
CA LYS A 140 -16.88 -14.82 -4.83
C LYS A 140 -18.01 -14.87 -3.78
N HIS A 141 -18.20 -13.78 -3.01
CA HIS A 141 -19.26 -13.65 -1.99
C HIS A 141 -20.44 -12.81 -2.48
N HIS A 142 -20.23 -11.92 -3.47
CA HIS A 142 -21.18 -10.94 -3.98
C HIS A 142 -21.31 -11.05 -5.49
N TRP A 143 -21.68 -12.24 -5.98
CA TRP A 143 -21.83 -12.54 -7.41
C TRP A 143 -22.82 -11.61 -8.12
N GLU A 144 -23.80 -11.06 -7.41
CA GLU A 144 -24.80 -10.12 -7.94
C GLU A 144 -24.22 -8.76 -8.32
N LEU A 145 -22.98 -8.46 -7.90
CA LEU A 145 -22.25 -7.23 -8.22
C LEU A 145 -21.29 -7.39 -9.42
N ARG A 146 -21.19 -8.58 -9.99
CA ARG A 146 -20.33 -8.83 -11.15
C ARG A 146 -20.77 -8.01 -12.34
N GLU A 147 -19.79 -7.53 -13.10
CA GLU A 147 -20.03 -6.91 -14.42
C GLU A 147 -20.31 -7.98 -15.47
N ASN A 148 -19.56 -9.07 -15.45
CA ASN A 148 -19.78 -10.25 -16.25
C ASN A 148 -20.24 -11.41 -15.33
N PRO A 149 -21.45 -12.00 -15.53
CA PRO A 149 -21.93 -13.11 -14.71
C PRO A 149 -20.98 -14.33 -14.66
N ASP A 150 -20.23 -14.53 -15.75
CA ASP A 150 -19.31 -15.67 -15.89
C ASP A 150 -17.89 -15.39 -15.37
N SER A 151 -17.66 -14.18 -14.83
CA SER A 151 -16.35 -13.76 -14.30
C SER A 151 -16.51 -13.05 -12.98
N ASP A 152 -15.58 -13.30 -12.06
CA ASP A 152 -15.47 -12.57 -10.80
C ASP A 152 -14.37 -11.49 -10.84
N TRP A 153 -13.93 -11.10 -12.04
CA TRP A 153 -12.82 -10.17 -12.19
C TRP A 153 -13.20 -8.71 -11.96
N GLU A 154 -14.35 -8.27 -12.53
CA GLU A 154 -14.76 -6.88 -12.47
C GLU A 154 -16.11 -6.68 -11.76
N PHE A 155 -16.19 -5.58 -10.99
CA PHE A 155 -17.44 -5.04 -10.49
C PHE A 155 -18.26 -4.38 -11.58
N CYS A 156 -19.58 -4.36 -11.42
CA CYS A 156 -20.46 -3.49 -12.19
C CYS A 156 -20.38 -2.04 -11.67
N PRO A 157 -19.77 -1.08 -12.41
CA PRO A 157 -19.64 0.31 -11.98
C PRO A 157 -20.97 1.08 -11.99
N SER A 158 -22.03 0.50 -12.57
CA SER A 158 -23.38 1.09 -12.61
C SER A 158 -24.27 0.62 -11.46
N ASP A 159 -23.81 -0.35 -10.64
CA ASP A 159 -24.55 -0.76 -9.46
C ASP A 159 -24.13 0.07 -8.24
N PRO A 160 -25.04 0.81 -7.59
CA PRO A 160 -24.70 1.60 -6.41
C PRO A 160 -24.16 0.76 -5.23
N ARG A 161 -24.60 -0.50 -5.10
CA ARG A 161 -24.16 -1.41 -4.03
C ARG A 161 -22.66 -1.75 -4.14
N THR A 162 -22.09 -1.69 -5.35
CA THR A 162 -20.64 -1.80 -5.57
C THR A 162 -19.87 -0.78 -4.74
N TYR A 163 -20.32 0.48 -4.74
CA TYR A 163 -19.67 1.55 -3.99
C TYR A 163 -19.89 1.43 -2.49
N ASP A 164 -21.08 1.03 -2.05
CA ASP A 164 -21.36 0.81 -0.63
C ASP A 164 -20.40 -0.24 -0.05
N LEU A 165 -20.23 -1.35 -0.76
CA LEU A 165 -19.33 -2.42 -0.35
C LEU A 165 -17.86 -1.97 -0.40
N GLN A 166 -17.42 -1.42 -1.53
CA GLN A 166 -16.04 -1.00 -1.72
C GLN A 166 -15.62 0.07 -0.71
N PHE A 167 -16.50 1.04 -0.41
CA PHE A 167 -16.23 2.08 0.56
C PHE A 167 -16.17 1.56 2.01
N ASP A 168 -16.89 0.50 2.32
CA ASP A 168 -16.75 -0.19 3.62
C ASP A 168 -15.36 -0.80 3.76
N LEU A 169 -14.84 -1.45 2.71
CA LEU A 169 -13.48 -2.00 2.71
C LEU A 169 -12.42 -0.90 2.83
N TYR A 170 -12.60 0.20 2.10
CA TYR A 170 -11.69 1.35 2.19
C TYR A 170 -11.67 1.97 3.59
N ARG A 171 -12.83 2.13 4.25
CA ARG A 171 -12.88 2.63 5.64
C ARG A 171 -12.09 1.73 6.56
N ASP A 172 -12.29 0.41 6.45
CA ASP A 172 -11.59 -0.56 7.28
C ASP A 172 -10.07 -0.55 7.04
N ALA A 173 -9.63 -0.43 5.79
CA ALA A 173 -8.23 -0.33 5.41
C ALA A 173 -7.58 0.98 5.91
N ILE A 174 -8.29 2.12 5.80
CA ILE A 174 -7.84 3.41 6.33
C ILE A 174 -7.68 3.36 7.86
N GLU A 175 -8.63 2.73 8.55
CA GLU A 175 -8.58 2.54 10.02
C GLU A 175 -7.42 1.62 10.42
N ALA A 176 -7.14 0.58 9.65
CA ALA A 176 -6.04 -0.35 9.88
C ALA A 176 -4.67 0.30 9.64
N MET A 177 -4.58 1.23 8.68
CA MET A 177 -3.34 1.91 8.27
C MET A 177 -3.44 3.44 8.45
N PRO A 178 -3.52 3.92 9.71
CA PRO A 178 -3.92 5.30 10.01
C PRO A 178 -2.86 6.35 9.63
N TYR A 179 -1.61 5.95 9.41
CA TYR A 179 -0.50 6.88 9.19
C TYR A 179 -0.20 7.14 7.72
N SER A 180 -0.86 6.44 6.80
CA SER A 180 -0.72 6.73 5.37
C SER A 180 -1.48 8.00 4.99
N LYS A 181 -0.87 8.80 4.14
CA LYS A 181 -1.55 9.90 3.45
C LYS A 181 -2.21 9.46 2.14
N TYR A 182 -1.93 8.23 1.70
CA TYR A 182 -2.44 7.67 0.46
C TYR A 182 -3.48 6.57 0.71
N LEU A 183 -4.31 6.35 -0.31
CA LEU A 183 -5.13 5.16 -0.49
C LEU A 183 -4.92 4.69 -1.93
N HIS A 184 -4.36 3.50 -2.10
CA HIS A 184 -4.26 2.89 -3.42
C HIS A 184 -5.55 2.13 -3.72
N ILE A 185 -6.21 2.50 -4.81
CA ILE A 185 -7.56 2.05 -5.16
C ILE A 185 -7.58 0.96 -6.25
N GLY A 186 -6.42 0.43 -6.66
CA GLY A 186 -6.31 -0.55 -7.75
C GLY A 186 -6.58 0.09 -9.11
N GLY A 187 -7.45 -0.53 -9.87
CA GLY A 187 -7.96 0.00 -11.14
C GLY A 187 -7.22 -0.48 -12.38
N ASP A 188 -6.35 -1.49 -12.23
CA ASP A 188 -5.61 -2.12 -13.31
C ASP A 188 -6.39 -3.28 -13.95
N GLU A 189 -5.94 -3.70 -15.13
CA GLU A 189 -6.41 -4.86 -15.89
C GLU A 189 -7.94 -4.93 -16.08
N ILE A 190 -8.56 -3.80 -16.37
CA ILE A 190 -9.99 -3.69 -16.62
C ILE A 190 -10.26 -4.07 -18.07
N THR A 191 -10.94 -5.18 -18.31
CA THR A 191 -11.13 -5.74 -19.67
C THR A 191 -12.58 -5.87 -20.10
N ALA A 192 -13.53 -5.99 -19.17
CA ALA A 192 -14.90 -6.41 -19.46
C ALA A 192 -15.98 -5.47 -18.89
N ILE A 193 -15.80 -4.15 -19.01
CA ILE A 193 -16.83 -3.17 -18.60
C ILE A 193 -17.83 -2.89 -19.72
N GLY A 194 -19.10 -2.69 -19.37
CA GLY A 194 -20.18 -2.37 -20.27
C GLY A 194 -20.95 -3.62 -20.77
N ILE A 195 -20.71 -4.78 -20.14
CA ILE A 195 -21.37 -6.05 -20.47
C ILE A 195 -22.69 -6.20 -19.74
N ASP A 196 -22.75 -5.81 -18.47
CA ASP A 196 -23.95 -5.91 -17.64
C ASP A 196 -25.09 -5.03 -18.19
N GLN A 197 -26.33 -5.48 -17.99
CA GLN A 197 -27.53 -4.74 -18.44
C GLN A 197 -27.64 -3.37 -17.77
N ARG A 198 -27.20 -3.25 -16.51
CA ARG A 198 -27.15 -1.96 -15.77
C ARG A 198 -26.19 -0.98 -16.44
N CYS A 199 -25.05 -1.45 -16.91
CA CYS A 199 -24.08 -0.64 -17.66
C CYS A 199 -24.62 -0.27 -19.05
N LYS A 200 -25.15 -1.26 -19.80
CA LYS A 200 -25.77 -1.03 -21.12
C LYS A 200 -26.90 -0.01 -21.08
N ALA A 201 -27.74 -0.05 -20.03
CA ALA A 201 -28.85 0.87 -19.87
C ALA A 201 -28.41 2.34 -19.71
N THR A 202 -27.15 2.60 -19.35
CA THR A 202 -26.62 3.98 -19.25
C THR A 202 -26.30 4.60 -20.60
N GLY A 203 -26.13 3.81 -21.65
CA GLY A 203 -25.68 4.25 -22.98
C GLY A 203 -24.23 4.74 -23.01
N LYS A 204 -23.46 4.49 -21.96
CA LYS A 204 -22.07 4.96 -21.82
C LYS A 204 -21.08 3.94 -22.36
N THR A 205 -19.95 4.44 -22.84
CA THR A 205 -18.81 3.62 -23.25
C THR A 205 -18.10 3.01 -22.03
N PRO A 206 -17.34 1.92 -22.19
CA PRO A 206 -16.52 1.34 -21.13
C PRO A 206 -15.60 2.37 -20.46
N PHE A 207 -14.96 3.24 -21.23
CA PHE A 207 -14.09 4.30 -20.72
C PHE A 207 -14.87 5.30 -19.85
N GLU A 208 -16.04 5.75 -20.27
CA GLU A 208 -16.87 6.66 -19.47
C GLU A 208 -17.30 6.02 -18.15
N LEU A 209 -17.65 4.72 -18.17
CA LEU A 209 -18.01 3.97 -16.97
C LEU A 209 -16.81 3.86 -16.00
N GLN A 210 -15.63 3.59 -16.52
CA GLN A 210 -14.39 3.56 -15.73
C GLN A 210 -14.09 4.93 -15.12
N MET A 211 -14.25 6.02 -15.88
CA MET A 211 -14.05 7.38 -15.38
C MET A 211 -15.06 7.77 -14.30
N ILE A 212 -16.31 7.32 -14.40
CA ILE A 212 -17.34 7.52 -13.36
C ILE A 212 -16.94 6.81 -12.07
N TRP A 213 -16.51 5.56 -12.19
CA TRP A 213 -15.99 4.80 -11.04
C TRP A 213 -14.79 5.52 -10.41
N LEU A 214 -13.78 5.83 -11.21
CA LEU A 214 -12.56 6.49 -10.76
C LEU A 214 -12.88 7.79 -10.01
N LYS A 215 -13.77 8.64 -10.59
CA LYS A 215 -14.17 9.86 -9.92
C LYS A 215 -14.77 9.61 -8.53
N LYS A 216 -15.69 8.66 -8.41
CA LYS A 216 -16.37 8.35 -7.14
C LYS A 216 -15.38 7.87 -6.07
N VAL A 217 -14.43 6.99 -6.44
CA VAL A 217 -13.45 6.47 -5.47
C VAL A 217 -12.40 7.53 -5.10
N CYS A 218 -12.01 8.41 -6.02
CA CYS A 218 -11.15 9.56 -5.73
C CYS A 218 -11.85 10.58 -4.80
N ASP A 219 -13.13 10.88 -5.06
CA ASP A 219 -13.94 11.74 -4.19
C ASP A 219 -14.03 11.15 -2.77
N PHE A 220 -14.22 9.83 -2.65
CA PHE A 220 -14.22 9.13 -1.37
C PHE A 220 -12.86 9.28 -0.65
N ALA A 221 -11.75 9.01 -1.34
CA ALA A 221 -10.41 9.15 -0.75
C ALA A 221 -10.18 10.57 -0.23
N THR A 222 -10.53 11.57 -1.03
CA THR A 222 -10.41 13.00 -0.66
C THR A 222 -11.26 13.33 0.57
N ALA A 223 -12.50 12.85 0.64
CA ALA A 223 -13.38 13.04 1.79
C ALA A 223 -12.84 12.41 3.09
N HIS A 224 -11.93 11.42 2.96
CA HIS A 224 -11.27 10.77 4.09
C HIS A 224 -9.83 11.26 4.31
N ASN A 225 -9.47 12.44 3.76
CA ASN A 225 -8.14 13.04 3.85
C ASN A 225 -7.03 12.12 3.31
N ARG A 226 -7.32 11.40 2.22
CA ARG A 226 -6.37 10.55 1.52
C ARG A 226 -6.15 11.05 0.10
N ILE A 227 -4.93 10.92 -0.39
CA ILE A 227 -4.59 11.11 -1.79
C ILE A 227 -4.79 9.76 -2.49
N SER A 228 -5.66 9.72 -3.50
CA SER A 228 -5.87 8.51 -4.29
C SER A 228 -4.63 8.18 -5.11
N TYR A 229 -4.29 6.91 -5.17
CA TYR A 229 -3.22 6.32 -5.96
C TYR A 229 -3.80 5.11 -6.69
N PHE A 230 -3.50 4.94 -7.98
CA PHE A 230 -4.11 3.90 -8.79
C PHE A 230 -3.21 3.47 -9.94
N TRP A 231 -3.45 2.26 -10.43
CA TRP A 231 -2.87 1.77 -11.66
C TRP A 231 -3.69 2.25 -12.85
N MET A 232 -3.03 2.66 -13.91
CA MET A 232 -3.68 2.94 -15.18
C MET A 232 -2.88 2.26 -16.28
N ILE A 233 -3.53 1.36 -17.01
CA ILE A 233 -3.00 0.83 -18.25
C ILE A 233 -3.62 1.67 -19.37
N CYS A 234 -2.81 2.48 -20.03
CA CYS A 234 -3.20 3.12 -21.28
C CYS A 234 -3.09 2.08 -22.40
N HIS A 235 -4.22 1.65 -22.95
CA HIS A 235 -4.29 0.86 -24.17
C HIS A 235 -4.33 1.77 -25.39
#